data_32c5431842704d3d711766e3c8ab3551
#
_entry.id   32c5431842704d3d711766e3c8ab3551
#
_cell.length_a   1.000
_cell.length_b   1.000
_cell.length_c   1.000
_cell.angle_alpha   90.00
_cell.angle_beta   90.00
_cell.angle_gamma   90.00
#
_symmetry.space_group_name_H-M   'P 1'
#
loop_
_entity.id
_entity.type
_entity.pdbx_description
1 polymer ?
#
loop_
_entity_poly.entity_id
_entity_poly.type
_entity_poly.pdbx_seq_one_letter_code
_entity_poly.pdbx_strand_id
1 'polypeptide(L)'
;TLWESESSIIQKLFPYIKMNVDKYNERGMYWLTGSQQIKLMKNVQESLAGRVGIVKLNSFTYSEIVGNEENDLFDPANFKKNDEMIDVNDLYERIFQGGMPELYDVPNLKKRDYFNAYVETYLSKDVKEQLDIVDMPTFKKFMVSVASRNGEQLNYSNIANEIGITDKTVKV
;
A
#
# COMPACT_ATOMS: atom_id res chain seq x y z
N THR A 1 25.19 4.18 6.10
CA THR A 1 24.41 2.97 6.35
C THR A 1 24.16 2.25 5.03
N LEU A 2 24.20 0.91 5.02
CA LEU A 2 24.13 0.06 3.80
C LEU A 2 22.91 0.33 2.90
N TRP A 3 21.81 0.81 3.45
CA TRP A 3 20.56 1.11 2.70
C TRP A 3 20.60 2.36 1.82
N GLU A 4 21.36 3.39 2.20
CA GLU A 4 21.55 4.55 1.32
C GLU A 4 22.37 4.17 0.07
N SER A 5 23.27 3.19 0.21
CA SER A 5 24.05 2.67 -0.92
C SER A 5 23.21 1.88 -1.93
N GLU A 6 22.24 1.07 -1.48
CA GLU A 6 21.37 0.28 -2.37
C GLU A 6 20.45 1.15 -3.21
N SER A 7 19.75 2.13 -2.60
CA SER A 7 18.88 3.03 -3.36
C SER A 7 19.67 3.85 -4.39
N SER A 8 20.90 4.25 -4.09
CA SER A 8 21.76 4.98 -5.03
C SER A 8 22.28 4.10 -6.17
N ILE A 9 22.51 2.82 -5.93
CA ILE A 9 22.91 1.85 -6.97
C ILE A 9 21.74 1.59 -7.92
N ILE A 10 20.54 1.37 -7.40
CA ILE A 10 19.33 1.14 -8.20
C ILE A 10 19.07 2.35 -9.11
N GLN A 11 19.17 3.58 -8.59
CA GLN A 11 18.98 4.79 -9.40
C GLN A 11 19.97 4.87 -10.56
N LYS A 12 21.20 4.44 -10.38
CA LYS A 12 22.21 4.41 -11.45
C LYS A 12 21.92 3.39 -12.55
N LEU A 13 21.09 2.38 -12.30
CA LEU A 13 20.71 1.38 -13.29
C LEU A 13 19.64 1.86 -14.28
N PHE A 14 18.77 2.82 -13.91
CA PHE A 14 17.71 3.29 -14.79
C PHE A 14 18.17 3.78 -16.16
N PRO A 15 19.26 4.58 -16.29
CA PRO A 15 19.77 4.98 -17.60
C PRO A 15 20.20 3.81 -18.47
N TYR A 16 20.81 2.78 -17.90
CA TYR A 16 21.24 1.58 -18.63
C TYR A 16 20.03 0.73 -19.08
N ILE A 17 19.03 0.58 -18.22
CA ILE A 17 17.76 -0.08 -18.57
C ILE A 17 17.12 0.65 -19.74
N LYS A 18 17.03 1.98 -19.67
CA LYS A 18 16.50 2.81 -20.76
C LYS A 18 17.24 2.59 -22.07
N MET A 19 18.58 2.64 -22.03
CA MET A 19 19.40 2.42 -23.24
C MET A 19 19.14 1.04 -23.85
N ASN A 20 19.05 0.00 -23.03
CA ASN A 20 18.80 -1.35 -23.52
C ASN A 20 17.40 -1.50 -24.09
N VAL A 21 16.38 -0.98 -23.41
CA VAL A 21 14.99 -1.00 -23.91
C VAL A 21 14.88 -0.26 -25.25
N ASP A 22 15.52 0.91 -25.38
CA ASP A 22 15.52 1.68 -26.61
C ASP A 22 16.28 0.97 -27.75
N LYS A 23 17.36 0.22 -27.41
CA LYS A 23 18.18 -0.50 -28.39
C LYS A 23 17.47 -1.75 -28.94
N TYR A 24 16.89 -2.54 -28.07
CA TYR A 24 16.35 -3.85 -28.46
C TYR A 24 14.84 -3.80 -28.76
N ASN A 25 14.14 -2.79 -28.25
CA ASN A 25 12.69 -2.57 -28.42
C ASN A 25 11.83 -3.82 -28.10
N GLU A 26 12.28 -4.63 -27.15
CA GLU A 26 11.57 -5.80 -26.65
C GLU A 26 10.80 -5.46 -25.38
N ARG A 27 9.56 -5.95 -25.28
CA ARG A 27 8.73 -5.74 -24.07
C ARG A 27 9.00 -6.81 -23.03
N GLY A 28 8.90 -6.43 -21.75
CA GLY A 28 9.06 -7.37 -20.64
C GLY A 28 10.50 -7.80 -20.34
N MET A 29 11.50 -7.11 -20.91
CA MET A 29 12.92 -7.41 -20.65
C MET A 29 13.32 -7.26 -19.20
N TYR A 30 12.70 -6.33 -18.48
CA TYR A 30 13.03 -6.02 -17.08
C TYR A 30 11.77 -5.99 -16.22
N TRP A 31 11.88 -6.57 -15.05
CA TRP A 31 10.87 -6.51 -14.01
C TRP A 31 11.46 -5.78 -12.81
N LEU A 32 10.86 -4.64 -12.47
CA LEU A 32 11.28 -3.81 -11.35
C LEU A 32 10.26 -3.99 -10.23
N THR A 33 10.71 -4.43 -9.07
CA THR A 33 9.85 -4.60 -7.89
C THR A 33 10.36 -3.73 -6.76
N GLY A 34 9.46 -3.22 -5.93
CA GLY A 34 9.85 -2.44 -4.76
C GLY A 34 8.66 -2.09 -3.90
N SER A 35 8.87 -2.05 -2.59
CA SER A 35 7.89 -1.63 -1.60
C SER A 35 7.75 -0.10 -1.50
N GLN A 36 8.81 0.65 -1.81
CA GLN A 36 8.83 2.11 -1.76
C GLN A 36 8.23 2.73 -3.03
N GLN A 37 6.91 2.68 -3.14
CA GLN A 37 6.19 3.08 -4.36
C GLN A 37 6.48 4.53 -4.79
N ILE A 38 6.50 5.48 -3.86
CA ILE A 38 6.66 6.91 -4.18
C ILE A 38 8.03 7.19 -4.78
N LYS A 39 9.11 6.69 -4.15
CA LYS A 39 10.49 6.85 -4.66
C LYS A 39 10.68 6.13 -5.99
N LEU A 40 10.18 4.89 -6.09
CA LEU A 40 10.29 4.11 -7.32
C LEU A 40 9.55 4.81 -8.47
N MET A 41 8.32 5.28 -8.23
CA MET A 41 7.51 5.97 -9.22
C MET A 41 8.15 7.27 -9.72
N LYS A 42 8.74 8.07 -8.82
CA LYS A 42 9.46 9.28 -9.21
C LYS A 42 10.61 8.97 -10.17
N ASN A 43 11.45 8.01 -9.83
CA ASN A 43 12.59 7.61 -10.66
C ASN A 43 12.15 7.00 -12.00
N VAL A 44 11.07 6.19 -12.01
CA VAL A 44 10.48 5.61 -13.21
C VAL A 44 9.92 6.70 -14.12
N GLN A 45 9.20 7.68 -13.59
CA GLN A 45 8.65 8.79 -14.37
C GLN A 45 9.74 9.63 -15.02
N GLU A 46 10.84 9.90 -14.30
CA GLU A 46 11.96 10.68 -14.81
C GLU A 46 12.77 9.93 -15.89
N SER A 47 12.96 8.62 -15.72
CA SER A 47 13.92 7.86 -16.54
C SER A 47 13.25 6.96 -17.59
N LEU A 48 12.08 6.38 -17.30
CA LEU A 48 11.45 5.34 -18.10
C LEU A 48 10.06 5.74 -18.63
N ALA A 49 9.72 7.02 -18.67
CA ALA A 49 8.44 7.50 -19.18
C ALA A 49 8.15 6.94 -20.58
N GLY A 50 6.96 6.38 -20.77
CA GLY A 50 6.52 5.77 -22.03
C GLY A 50 7.12 4.39 -22.36
N ARG A 51 7.97 3.82 -21.47
CA ARG A 51 8.67 2.54 -21.67
C ARG A 51 8.30 1.48 -20.62
N VAL A 52 7.46 1.82 -19.65
CA VAL A 52 7.15 0.95 -18.51
C VAL A 52 5.65 0.78 -18.36
N GLY A 53 5.23 -0.46 -18.12
CA GLY A 53 3.91 -0.78 -17.59
C GLY A 53 3.98 -0.85 -16.07
N ILE A 54 2.98 -0.31 -15.39
CA ILE A 54 2.94 -0.27 -13.93
C ILE A 54 1.84 -1.21 -13.46
N VAL A 55 2.20 -2.20 -12.66
CA VAL A 55 1.28 -3.12 -12.00
C VAL A 55 1.34 -2.89 -10.51
N LYS A 56 0.21 -2.59 -9.91
CA LYS A 56 0.08 -2.46 -8.45
C LYS A 56 -0.45 -3.76 -7.87
N LEU A 57 0.29 -4.34 -6.93
CA LEU A 57 -0.20 -5.44 -6.12
C LEU A 57 -0.89 -4.85 -4.89
N ASN A 58 -2.19 -5.07 -4.80
CA ASN A 58 -2.98 -4.71 -3.64
C ASN A 58 -3.01 -5.87 -2.64
N SER A 59 -3.57 -5.62 -1.45
CA SER A 59 -3.95 -6.69 -0.52
C SER A 59 -5.00 -7.61 -1.15
N PHE A 60 -5.16 -8.82 -0.62
CA PHE A 60 -6.16 -9.77 -1.10
C PHE A 60 -7.58 -9.19 -1.13
N THR A 61 -8.26 -9.43 -2.22
CA THR A 61 -9.70 -9.23 -2.34
C THR A 61 -10.46 -10.36 -1.63
N TYR A 62 -11.73 -10.15 -1.38
CA TYR A 62 -12.57 -11.22 -0.82
C TYR A 62 -12.58 -12.49 -1.71
N SER A 63 -12.69 -12.31 -3.01
CA SER A 63 -12.67 -13.42 -3.97
C SER A 63 -11.39 -14.26 -3.90
N GLU A 64 -10.25 -13.60 -3.78
CA GLU A 64 -8.96 -14.29 -3.61
C GLU A 64 -8.88 -15.05 -2.28
N ILE A 65 -9.41 -14.45 -1.19
CA ILE A 65 -9.42 -15.08 0.14
C ILE A 65 -10.24 -16.38 0.15
N VAL A 66 -11.37 -16.39 -0.55
CA VAL A 66 -12.24 -17.58 -0.62
C VAL A 66 -11.87 -18.54 -1.75
N GLY A 67 -10.79 -18.26 -2.48
CA GLY A 67 -10.33 -19.10 -3.59
C GLY A 67 -11.23 -19.05 -4.82
N ASN A 68 -12.00 -18.00 -4.99
CA ASN A 68 -12.84 -17.81 -6.16
C ASN A 68 -12.00 -17.18 -7.29
N GLU A 69 -11.68 -17.97 -8.30
CA GLU A 69 -10.84 -17.55 -9.42
C GLU A 69 -11.59 -16.72 -10.47
N GLU A 70 -12.89 -16.59 -10.39
CA GLU A 70 -13.68 -15.76 -11.30
C GLU A 70 -13.46 -14.28 -11.02
N ASN A 71 -12.38 -13.74 -11.55
CA ASN A 71 -12.07 -12.30 -11.57
C ASN A 71 -12.76 -11.60 -12.75
N ASP A 72 -14.03 -11.82 -12.95
CA ASP A 72 -14.78 -11.02 -13.90
C ASP A 72 -14.88 -9.59 -13.38
N LEU A 73 -14.58 -8.63 -14.26
CA LEU A 73 -14.83 -7.22 -13.98
C LEU A 73 -16.30 -7.06 -13.59
N PHE A 74 -16.56 -6.32 -12.53
CA PHE A 74 -17.93 -6.03 -12.12
C PHE A 74 -18.71 -5.41 -13.29
N ASP A 75 -19.66 -6.16 -13.82
CA ASP A 75 -20.59 -5.71 -14.85
C ASP A 75 -22.00 -5.59 -14.23
N PRO A 76 -22.48 -4.36 -14.02
CA PRO A 76 -23.81 -4.12 -13.45
C PRO A 76 -24.93 -4.75 -14.27
N ALA A 77 -24.75 -4.96 -15.57
CA ALA A 77 -25.76 -5.54 -16.46
C ALA A 77 -25.85 -7.07 -16.32
N ASN A 78 -24.75 -7.71 -15.94
CA ASN A 78 -24.63 -9.16 -15.78
C ASN A 78 -24.33 -9.59 -14.35
N PHE A 79 -24.71 -8.78 -13.38
CA PHE A 79 -24.49 -9.07 -11.96
C PHE A 79 -25.19 -10.36 -11.56
N LYS A 80 -24.40 -11.39 -11.29
CA LYS A 80 -24.89 -12.63 -10.67
C LYS A 80 -24.91 -12.41 -9.16
N LYS A 81 -26.09 -12.42 -8.56
CA LYS A 81 -26.21 -12.39 -7.10
C LYS A 81 -25.54 -13.66 -6.54
N ASN A 82 -24.55 -13.47 -5.69
CA ASN A 82 -24.04 -14.57 -4.90
C ASN A 82 -25.03 -14.85 -3.76
N ASP A 83 -25.65 -16.00 -3.76
CA ASP A 83 -26.65 -16.40 -2.74
C ASP A 83 -25.97 -16.98 -1.47
N GLU A 84 -24.65 -17.06 -1.41
CA GLU A 84 -23.96 -17.44 -0.19
C GLU A 84 -24.09 -16.34 0.86
N MET A 85 -24.88 -16.62 1.88
CA MET A 85 -25.02 -15.75 3.05
C MET A 85 -23.81 -15.93 3.96
N ILE A 86 -23.06 -14.86 4.15
CA ILE A 86 -22.01 -14.81 5.16
C ILE A 86 -22.64 -14.50 6.53
N ASP A 87 -22.24 -15.21 7.57
CA ASP A 87 -22.58 -14.84 8.93
C ASP A 87 -22.02 -13.46 9.28
N VAL A 88 -22.78 -12.66 10.05
CA VAL A 88 -22.40 -11.28 10.40
C VAL A 88 -21.09 -11.26 11.21
N ASN A 89 -20.88 -12.22 12.10
CA ASN A 89 -19.65 -12.29 12.89
C ASN A 89 -18.46 -12.64 11.99
N ASP A 90 -18.62 -13.56 11.05
CA ASP A 90 -17.58 -13.90 10.07
C ASP A 90 -17.22 -12.71 9.19
N LEU A 91 -18.22 -11.90 8.80
CA LEU A 91 -17.98 -10.66 8.06
C LEU A 91 -17.14 -9.66 8.86
N TYR A 92 -17.50 -9.42 10.13
CA TYR A 92 -16.72 -8.53 10.99
C TYR A 92 -15.31 -9.05 11.28
N GLU A 93 -15.17 -10.36 11.47
CA GLU A 93 -13.85 -10.98 11.62
C GLU A 93 -12.98 -10.77 10.39
N ARG A 94 -13.52 -10.93 9.20
CA ARG A 94 -12.81 -10.69 7.93
C ARG A 94 -12.44 -9.22 7.74
N ILE A 95 -13.37 -8.29 8.05
CA ILE A 95 -13.09 -6.86 8.03
C ILE A 95 -11.91 -6.53 8.98
N PHE A 96 -11.91 -7.10 10.19
CA PHE A 96 -10.83 -6.91 11.15
C PHE A 96 -9.52 -7.56 10.71
N GLN A 97 -9.57 -8.70 10.04
CA GLN A 97 -8.36 -9.38 9.51
C GLN A 97 -7.75 -8.62 8.34
N GLY A 98 -8.58 -7.97 7.50
CA GLY A 98 -8.13 -7.30 6.30
C GLY A 98 -7.63 -8.27 5.23
N GLY A 99 -6.91 -7.77 4.23
CA GLY A 99 -6.45 -8.56 3.08
C GLY A 99 -4.94 -8.79 3.04
N MET A 100 -4.22 -8.65 4.15
CA MET A 100 -2.76 -8.89 4.15
C MET A 100 -2.46 -10.38 3.99
N PRO A 101 -1.74 -10.81 2.93
CA PRO A 101 -1.57 -12.22 2.58
C PRO A 101 -1.01 -13.07 3.72
N GLU A 102 -0.05 -12.56 4.46
CA GLU A 102 0.61 -13.28 5.56
C GLU A 102 -0.36 -13.72 6.67
N LEU A 103 -1.46 -12.95 6.87
CA LEU A 103 -2.50 -13.31 7.84
C LEU A 103 -3.34 -14.52 7.41
N TYR A 104 -3.23 -14.95 6.16
CA TYR A 104 -3.92 -16.12 5.61
C TYR A 104 -2.98 -17.30 5.39
N ASP A 105 -1.69 -17.03 5.19
CA ASP A 105 -0.68 -18.05 4.88
C ASP A 105 -0.01 -18.62 6.14
N VAL A 106 0.19 -17.82 7.19
CA VAL A 106 0.88 -18.24 8.42
C VAL A 106 -0.09 -18.73 9.47
N PRO A 107 -0.10 -20.06 9.80
CA PRO A 107 -0.98 -20.60 10.81
C PRO A 107 -0.74 -19.97 12.20
N ASN A 108 -1.83 -19.67 12.91
CA ASN A 108 -1.81 -19.12 14.27
C ASN A 108 -1.12 -17.76 14.43
N LEU A 109 -0.89 -17.03 13.36
CA LEU A 109 -0.39 -15.66 13.44
C LEU A 109 -1.41 -14.77 14.15
N LYS A 110 -1.00 -14.16 15.27
CA LYS A 110 -1.89 -13.26 16.02
C LYS A 110 -2.00 -11.93 15.27
N LYS A 111 -3.18 -11.61 14.78
CA LYS A 111 -3.49 -10.38 14.03
C LYS A 111 -2.94 -9.13 14.72
N ARG A 112 -3.13 -9.01 16.03
CA ARG A 112 -2.68 -7.86 16.81
C ARG A 112 -1.15 -7.71 16.81
N ASP A 113 -0.43 -8.80 16.99
CA ASP A 113 1.04 -8.78 17.01
C ASP A 113 1.58 -8.44 15.62
N TYR A 114 0.96 -9.01 14.57
CA TYR A 114 1.27 -8.69 13.19
C TYR A 114 1.12 -7.20 12.89
N PHE A 115 -0.05 -6.62 13.17
CA PHE A 115 -0.28 -5.20 12.87
C PHE A 115 0.56 -4.26 13.73
N ASN A 116 0.85 -4.62 14.99
CA ASN A 116 1.77 -3.85 15.81
C ASN A 116 3.18 -3.84 15.20
N ALA A 117 3.70 -5.01 14.81
CA ALA A 117 4.99 -5.12 14.15
C ALA A 117 5.01 -4.35 12.82
N TYR A 118 3.94 -4.44 12.03
CA TYR A 118 3.81 -3.71 10.77
C TYR A 118 3.87 -2.19 10.95
N VAL A 119 3.14 -1.65 11.94
CA VAL A 119 3.19 -0.22 12.28
C VAL A 119 4.57 0.20 12.76
N GLU A 120 5.20 -0.59 13.63
CA GLU A 120 6.50 -0.25 14.21
C GLU A 120 7.65 -0.31 13.19
N THR A 121 7.65 -1.30 12.31
CA THR A 121 8.78 -1.57 11.41
C THR A 121 8.59 -0.94 10.04
N TYR A 122 7.46 -1.20 9.41
CA TYR A 122 7.22 -0.80 8.03
C TYR A 122 6.75 0.64 7.91
N LEU A 123 5.62 0.98 8.54
CA LEU A 123 5.07 2.33 8.41
C LEU A 123 6.01 3.39 9.00
N SER A 124 6.65 3.12 10.15
CA SER A 124 7.57 4.08 10.76
C SER A 124 8.77 4.38 9.88
N LYS A 125 9.27 3.38 9.14
CA LYS A 125 10.37 3.56 8.20
C LYS A 125 9.94 4.34 6.97
N ASP A 126 8.87 3.89 6.31
CA ASP A 126 8.41 4.51 5.06
C ASP A 126 7.95 5.96 5.27
N VAL A 127 7.25 6.22 6.38
CA VAL A 127 6.79 7.55 6.73
C VAL A 127 7.97 8.51 6.98
N LYS A 128 8.98 8.09 7.74
CA LYS A 128 10.18 8.91 7.97
C LYS A 128 10.94 9.21 6.68
N GLU A 129 11.11 8.20 5.83
CA GLU A 129 11.92 8.34 4.62
C GLU A 129 11.22 9.09 3.49
N GLN A 130 9.89 9.06 3.44
CA GLN A 130 9.14 9.59 2.31
C GLN A 130 8.46 10.93 2.59
N LEU A 131 8.04 11.16 3.82
CA LEU A 131 7.26 12.34 4.22
C LEU A 131 8.02 13.29 5.15
N ASP A 132 9.29 13.02 5.45
CA ASP A 132 10.12 13.79 6.40
C ASP A 132 9.45 14.00 7.78
N ILE A 133 8.59 13.04 8.18
CA ILE A 133 7.89 13.10 9.46
C ILE A 133 8.85 12.73 10.59
N VAL A 134 9.16 13.72 11.42
CA VAL A 134 10.10 13.57 12.55
C VAL A 134 9.38 13.10 13.82
N ASP A 135 8.14 13.55 14.03
CA ASP A 135 7.35 13.25 15.23
C ASP A 135 6.47 12.01 15.03
N MET A 136 7.04 10.84 15.24
CA MET A 136 6.34 9.56 15.14
C MET A 136 5.21 9.37 16.17
N PRO A 137 5.32 9.80 17.45
CA PRO A 137 4.20 9.77 18.37
C PRO A 137 2.97 10.53 17.89
N THR A 138 3.14 11.73 17.35
CA THR A 138 2.05 12.52 16.77
C THR A 138 1.49 11.86 15.51
N PHE A 139 2.33 11.26 14.67
CA PHE A 139 1.87 10.50 13.50
C PHE A 139 1.02 9.28 13.90
N LYS A 140 1.40 8.53 14.95
CA LYS A 140 0.58 7.43 15.47
C LYS A 140 -0.79 7.91 15.97
N LYS A 141 -0.85 9.04 16.70
CA LYS A 141 -2.13 9.65 17.08
C LYS A 141 -2.98 10.04 15.87
N PHE A 142 -2.35 10.61 14.85
CA PHE A 142 -3.01 10.91 13.58
C PHE A 142 -3.63 9.67 12.94
N MET A 143 -2.88 8.57 12.83
CA MET A 143 -3.40 7.30 12.29
C MET A 143 -4.62 6.80 13.06
N VAL A 144 -4.58 6.83 14.40
CA VAL A 144 -5.70 6.42 15.25
C VAL A 144 -6.91 7.33 15.04
N SER A 145 -6.69 8.64 14.99
CA SER A 145 -7.74 9.63 14.76
C SER A 145 -8.43 9.46 13.41
N VAL A 146 -7.65 9.18 12.35
CA VAL A 146 -8.19 8.92 11.01
C VAL A 146 -8.94 7.59 10.96
N ALA A 147 -8.37 6.53 11.55
CA ALA A 147 -8.98 5.21 11.56
C ALA A 147 -10.33 5.19 12.29
N SER A 148 -10.45 5.94 13.39
CA SER A 148 -11.71 6.04 14.16
C SER A 148 -12.84 6.77 13.41
N ARG A 149 -12.50 7.50 12.34
CA ARG A 149 -13.43 8.25 11.48
C ARG A 149 -13.73 7.58 10.14
N ASN A 150 -13.44 6.31 10.03
CA ASN A 150 -13.73 5.57 8.80
C ASN A 150 -15.24 5.58 8.50
N GLY A 151 -15.61 6.03 7.31
CA GLY A 151 -17.02 6.22 6.92
C GLY A 151 -17.62 7.58 7.28
N GLU A 152 -16.89 8.46 7.96
CA GLU A 152 -17.32 9.83 8.28
C GLU A 152 -16.84 10.84 7.23
N GLN A 153 -17.46 12.02 7.23
CA GLN A 153 -17.00 13.13 6.40
C GLN A 153 -15.64 13.64 6.88
N LEU A 154 -14.66 13.71 5.97
CA LEU A 154 -13.32 14.19 6.26
C LEU A 154 -13.32 15.64 6.73
N ASN A 155 -12.84 15.90 7.94
CA ASN A 155 -12.69 17.23 8.52
C ASN A 155 -11.29 17.41 9.11
N TYR A 156 -10.43 18.13 8.40
CA TYR A 156 -9.05 18.35 8.79
C TYR A 156 -8.92 19.10 10.11
N SER A 157 -9.78 20.12 10.36
CA SER A 157 -9.73 20.90 11.58
C SER A 157 -10.07 20.09 12.82
N ASN A 158 -11.04 19.16 12.72
CA ASN A 158 -11.38 18.27 13.83
C ASN A 158 -10.20 17.32 14.15
N ILE A 159 -9.56 16.76 13.13
CA ILE A 159 -8.39 15.90 13.30
C ILE A 159 -7.23 16.71 13.90
N ALA A 160 -6.94 17.89 13.36
CA ALA A 160 -5.88 18.78 13.84
C ALA A 160 -6.03 19.13 15.32
N ASN A 161 -7.24 19.53 15.73
CA ASN A 161 -7.55 19.87 17.11
C ASN A 161 -7.38 18.69 18.07
N GLU A 162 -7.83 17.49 17.66
CA GLU A 162 -7.72 16.28 18.49
C GLU A 162 -6.28 15.88 18.79
N ILE A 163 -5.40 15.98 17.79
CA ILE A 163 -4.01 15.55 17.93
C ILE A 163 -3.04 16.68 18.29
N GLY A 164 -3.53 17.93 18.32
CA GLY A 164 -2.74 19.09 18.73
C GLY A 164 -1.78 19.62 17.66
N ILE A 165 -2.16 19.56 16.39
CA ILE A 165 -1.39 20.09 15.25
C ILE A 165 -2.22 21.08 14.44
N THR A 166 -1.64 21.62 13.36
CA THR A 166 -2.35 22.56 12.48
C THR A 166 -3.07 21.82 11.34
N ASP A 167 -4.17 22.40 10.83
CA ASP A 167 -4.88 21.90 9.65
C ASP A 167 -3.95 21.72 8.45
N LYS A 168 -2.97 22.62 8.32
CA LYS A 168 -1.97 22.56 7.24
C LYS A 168 -1.12 21.29 7.36
N THR A 169 -0.74 20.91 8.57
CA THR A 169 0.05 19.69 8.83
C THR A 169 -0.76 18.42 8.55
N VAL A 170 -2.08 18.43 8.77
CA VAL A 170 -2.96 17.29 8.45
C VAL A 170 -3.10 17.07 6.95
N LYS A 171 -2.95 18.11 6.12
CA LYS A 171 -3.12 18.07 4.67
C LYS A 171 -1.88 17.65 3.88
N VAL A 172 -0.72 17.62 4.51
CA VAL A 172 0.54 17.18 3.90
C VAL A 172 0.59 15.67 3.80
#